data_1a7b389d3bc290eb58a32b30eadf575a
#
_entry.id   1a7b389d3bc290eb58a32b30eadf575a
#
_cell.length_a   1.000
_cell.length_b   1.000
_cell.length_c   1.000
_cell.angle_alpha   90.00
_cell.angle_beta   90.00
_cell.angle_gamma   90.00
#
_symmetry.space_group_name_H-M   'P 1'
#
loop_
_entity.id
_entity.type
_entity.pdbx_description
1 polymer ?
#
loop_
_entity_poly.entity_id
_entity_poly.type
_entity_poly.pdbx_seq_one_letter_code
_entity_poly.pdbx_strand_id
1 'polypeptide(L)'
;MKQTFLILIFGFLAASCSNSSNSHIQLKDFVDDVSVQKLGQELIDLPYGLNALESGISQSEEILVAVHGSRSQGYEWVYPLKSINSSKKEMYFYRWPDQGCFTEPAEKLIKDISNILLENPSLNKVILIGHSYGGILVSDVLKKWTNKIPIETHIIASPLAGSKLLVNTCNYSPIKKIKANTALFEWRTQHQLDSAFKNTSPNPQEISIIGSSITVLPDTYKGNRLGHNWSISWVADEAFD
;
A
#
# COMPACT_ATOMS: atom_id res chain seq x y z
N MET A 1 -31.72 49.84 56.06
CA MET A 1 -30.83 48.72 55.70
C MET A 1 -31.54 47.95 54.57
N LYS A 2 -31.05 48.11 53.34
CA LYS A 2 -31.57 47.37 52.17
C LYS A 2 -30.48 46.36 51.77
N GLN A 3 -30.78 45.06 51.90
CA GLN A 3 -29.96 43.96 51.44
C GLN A 3 -30.26 43.71 49.96
N THR A 4 -29.21 43.85 49.14
CA THR A 4 -29.28 43.53 47.72
C THR A 4 -28.75 42.09 47.52
N PHE A 5 -29.63 41.19 47.05
CA PHE A 5 -29.28 39.82 46.73
C PHE A 5 -28.70 39.77 45.28
N LEU A 6 -27.46 39.35 45.16
CA LEU A 6 -26.78 39.15 43.90
C LEU A 6 -26.99 37.71 43.47
N ILE A 7 -27.75 37.47 42.39
CA ILE A 7 -27.96 36.15 41.81
C ILE A 7 -26.85 35.93 40.76
N LEU A 8 -25.93 35.01 41.07
CA LEU A 8 -24.92 34.50 40.13
C LEU A 8 -25.56 33.43 39.26
N ILE A 9 -25.74 33.76 37.97
CA ILE A 9 -26.17 32.77 36.94
C ILE A 9 -24.89 32.08 36.44
N PHE A 10 -24.70 30.80 36.83
CA PHE A 10 -23.70 29.93 36.25
C PHE A 10 -24.20 29.42 34.90
N GLY A 11 -23.69 29.99 33.83
CA GLY A 11 -23.94 29.47 32.47
C GLY A 11 -23.10 28.19 32.27
N PHE A 12 -23.79 27.04 32.17
CA PHE A 12 -23.20 25.79 31.70
C PHE A 12 -22.97 25.91 30.19
N LEU A 13 -21.73 26.12 29.77
CA LEU A 13 -21.29 25.91 28.38
C LEU A 13 -21.20 24.39 28.14
N ALA A 14 -22.25 23.82 27.56
CA ALA A 14 -22.17 22.48 27.01
C ALA A 14 -21.24 22.52 25.79
N ALA A 15 -20.01 22.07 25.96
CA ALA A 15 -19.12 21.78 24.85
C ALA A 15 -19.69 20.59 24.08
N SER A 16 -20.35 20.86 22.96
CA SER A 16 -20.71 19.84 21.98
C SER A 16 -19.40 19.30 21.39
N CYS A 17 -18.91 18.18 21.90
CA CYS A 17 -17.97 17.35 21.17
C CYS A 17 -18.70 16.83 19.91
N SER A 18 -18.50 17.49 18.79
CA SER A 18 -18.82 16.91 17.51
C SER A 18 -17.84 15.73 17.29
N ASN A 19 -18.30 14.52 17.60
CA ASN A 19 -17.69 13.32 17.07
C ASN A 19 -17.85 13.37 15.55
N SER A 20 -16.89 13.96 14.85
CA SER A 20 -16.69 13.65 13.45
C SER A 20 -16.20 12.20 13.42
N SER A 21 -17.13 11.25 13.27
CA SER A 21 -16.80 9.91 12.82
C SER A 21 -16.24 10.07 11.42
N ASN A 22 -14.93 10.23 11.29
CA ASN A 22 -14.23 9.97 10.04
C ASN A 22 -14.48 8.49 9.74
N SER A 23 -15.56 8.20 9.02
CA SER A 23 -15.78 6.88 8.47
C SER A 23 -14.73 6.66 7.39
N HIS A 24 -13.62 6.02 7.77
CA HIS A 24 -12.63 5.58 6.80
C HIS A 24 -13.28 4.54 5.89
N ILE A 25 -13.00 4.61 4.58
CA ILE A 25 -13.44 3.62 3.60
C ILE A 25 -13.02 2.22 4.05
N GLN A 26 -13.93 1.25 3.91
CA GLN A 26 -13.70 -0.17 4.19
C GLN A 26 -13.99 -1.00 2.94
N LEU A 27 -13.42 -2.21 2.85
CA LEU A 27 -13.63 -3.10 1.69
C LEU A 27 -15.11 -3.43 1.43
N LYS A 28 -15.93 -3.48 2.48
CA LYS A 28 -17.40 -3.63 2.34
C LYS A 28 -18.08 -2.49 1.56
N ASP A 29 -17.41 -1.32 1.48
CA ASP A 29 -17.92 -0.14 0.77
C ASP A 29 -17.59 -0.20 -0.74
N PHE A 30 -16.78 -1.19 -1.19
CA PHE A 30 -16.40 -1.40 -2.57
C PHE A 30 -17.52 -2.14 -3.33
N VAL A 31 -18.67 -1.51 -3.44
CA VAL A 31 -19.86 -2.06 -4.08
C VAL A 31 -19.97 -1.56 -5.53
N ASP A 32 -20.66 -2.34 -6.37
CA ASP A 32 -20.65 -2.14 -7.84
C ASP A 32 -21.48 -0.91 -8.27
N ASP A 33 -22.36 -0.37 -7.41
CA ASP A 33 -23.16 0.83 -7.65
C ASP A 33 -22.39 2.14 -7.33
N VAL A 34 -21.20 2.06 -6.73
CA VAL A 34 -20.33 3.20 -6.50
C VAL A 34 -19.25 3.26 -7.57
N SER A 35 -19.03 4.43 -8.16
CA SER A 35 -18.01 4.56 -9.19
C SER A 35 -16.61 4.26 -8.64
N VAL A 36 -15.82 3.53 -9.44
CA VAL A 36 -14.45 3.17 -9.09
C VAL A 36 -13.55 4.41 -8.84
N GLN A 37 -13.83 5.52 -9.52
CA GLN A 37 -13.14 6.79 -9.32
C GLN A 37 -13.43 7.38 -7.94
N LYS A 38 -14.70 7.31 -7.48
CA LYS A 38 -15.06 7.77 -6.14
C LYS A 38 -14.39 6.94 -5.06
N LEU A 39 -14.46 5.61 -5.15
CA LEU A 39 -13.78 4.71 -4.22
C LEU A 39 -12.26 4.91 -4.23
N GLY A 40 -11.68 5.13 -5.40
CA GLY A 40 -10.27 5.47 -5.54
C GLY A 40 -9.90 6.77 -4.84
N GLN A 41 -10.73 7.82 -4.99
CA GLN A 41 -10.52 9.09 -4.31
C GLN A 41 -10.57 8.91 -2.78
N GLU A 42 -11.53 8.15 -2.26
CA GLU A 42 -11.63 7.86 -0.83
C GLU A 42 -10.39 7.11 -0.30
N LEU A 43 -9.79 6.20 -1.10
CA LEU A 43 -8.50 5.57 -0.75
C LEU A 43 -7.35 6.58 -0.68
N ILE A 44 -7.33 7.54 -1.61
CA ILE A 44 -6.26 8.56 -1.64
C ILE A 44 -6.46 9.64 -0.59
N ASP A 45 -7.67 9.87 -0.13
CA ASP A 45 -7.99 10.81 0.94
C ASP A 45 -7.70 10.25 2.35
N LEU A 46 -7.39 8.96 2.48
CA LEU A 46 -6.93 8.38 3.73
C LEU A 46 -5.70 9.11 4.29
N PRO A 47 -5.55 9.23 5.60
CA PRO A 47 -4.39 9.86 6.21
C PRO A 47 -3.09 9.12 5.88
N TYR A 48 -1.97 9.83 5.89
CA TYR A 48 -0.66 9.18 5.69
C TYR A 48 -0.36 8.18 6.81
N GLY A 49 0.08 6.99 6.42
CA GLY A 49 0.37 5.86 7.28
C GLY A 49 -0.40 4.61 6.86
N LEU A 50 -0.43 3.64 7.74
CA LEU A 50 -1.08 2.36 7.52
C LEU A 50 -2.55 2.46 7.91
N ASN A 51 -3.45 2.24 6.95
CA ASN A 51 -4.89 2.37 7.12
C ASN A 51 -5.54 1.00 6.97
N ALA A 52 -6.20 0.52 8.02
CA ALA A 52 -6.97 -0.72 7.96
C ALA A 52 -8.20 -0.52 7.06
N LEU A 53 -8.42 -1.46 6.14
CA LEU A 53 -9.57 -1.47 5.24
C LEU A 53 -10.73 -2.35 5.76
N GLU A 54 -10.52 -2.99 6.89
CA GLU A 54 -11.52 -3.81 7.56
C GLU A 54 -11.49 -3.58 9.07
N SER A 55 -12.60 -3.82 9.74
CA SER A 55 -12.71 -3.69 11.19
C SER A 55 -12.96 -5.06 11.83
N GLY A 56 -12.22 -5.38 12.89
CA GLY A 56 -12.56 -6.47 13.81
C GLY A 56 -12.29 -7.89 13.32
N ILE A 57 -11.30 -8.12 12.49
CA ILE A 57 -10.91 -9.47 12.06
C ILE A 57 -10.09 -10.11 13.18
N SER A 58 -10.73 -10.92 14.02
CA SER A 58 -10.09 -11.55 15.17
C SER A 58 -9.42 -12.91 14.86
N GLN A 59 -9.47 -13.40 13.62
CA GLN A 59 -8.98 -14.73 13.21
C GLN A 59 -8.01 -14.70 12.03
N SER A 60 -7.48 -13.52 11.68
CA SER A 60 -6.52 -13.41 10.59
C SER A 60 -5.19 -14.04 10.97
N GLU A 61 -4.57 -14.69 9.98
CA GLU A 61 -3.25 -15.29 10.07
C GLU A 61 -2.20 -14.46 9.32
N GLU A 62 -2.64 -13.61 8.41
CA GLU A 62 -1.81 -12.82 7.51
C GLU A 62 -2.19 -11.34 7.56
N ILE A 63 -1.21 -10.48 7.39
CA ILE A 63 -1.40 -9.05 7.09
C ILE A 63 -1.03 -8.79 5.64
N LEU A 64 -1.91 -8.12 4.90
CA LEU A 64 -1.63 -7.67 3.54
C LEU A 64 -1.65 -6.16 3.47
N VAL A 65 -0.57 -5.59 2.95
CA VAL A 65 -0.43 -4.14 2.79
C VAL A 65 -0.23 -3.79 1.32
N ALA A 66 -1.16 -3.01 0.77
CA ALA A 66 -1.05 -2.42 -0.54
C ALA A 66 -0.37 -1.04 -0.47
N VAL A 67 0.67 -0.84 -1.28
CA VAL A 67 1.49 0.39 -1.32
C VAL A 67 1.42 1.01 -2.70
N HIS A 68 0.77 2.17 -2.79
CA HIS A 68 0.51 2.85 -4.07
C HIS A 68 1.77 3.47 -4.68
N GLY A 69 1.74 3.69 -6.00
CA GLY A 69 2.78 4.38 -6.75
C GLY A 69 2.67 5.90 -6.66
N SER A 70 3.63 6.58 -7.29
CA SER A 70 3.61 8.04 -7.38
C SER A 70 2.40 8.53 -8.19
N ARG A 71 1.72 9.56 -7.69
CA ARG A 71 0.51 10.17 -8.28
C ARG A 71 -0.64 9.18 -8.48
N SER A 72 -0.72 8.16 -7.62
CA SER A 72 -1.86 7.24 -7.60
C SER A 72 -3.17 8.02 -7.40
N GLN A 73 -4.20 7.62 -8.12
CA GLN A 73 -5.55 8.13 -7.95
C GLN A 73 -6.46 7.14 -7.21
N GLY A 74 -5.90 6.00 -6.79
CA GLY A 74 -6.56 4.98 -6.00
C GLY A 74 -7.48 4.03 -6.77
N TYR A 75 -8.10 4.48 -7.88
CA TYR A 75 -9.04 3.65 -8.62
C TYR A 75 -8.42 2.34 -9.14
N GLU A 76 -7.13 2.34 -9.43
CA GLU A 76 -6.38 1.15 -9.85
C GLU A 76 -6.26 0.08 -8.77
N TRP A 77 -6.52 0.44 -7.51
CA TRP A 77 -6.47 -0.45 -6.35
C TRP A 77 -7.83 -1.02 -5.95
N VAL A 78 -8.94 -0.43 -6.40
CA VAL A 78 -10.28 -0.83 -5.97
C VAL A 78 -10.57 -2.30 -6.29
N TYR A 79 -10.42 -2.69 -7.55
CA TYR A 79 -10.62 -4.09 -7.95
C TYR A 79 -9.62 -5.04 -7.30
N PRO A 80 -8.29 -4.77 -7.32
CA PRO A 80 -7.29 -5.64 -6.68
C PRO A 80 -7.55 -5.88 -5.20
N LEU A 81 -7.85 -4.85 -4.42
CA LEU A 81 -8.11 -4.98 -2.99
C LEU A 81 -9.36 -5.82 -2.72
N LYS A 82 -10.42 -5.65 -3.53
CA LYS A 82 -11.63 -6.46 -3.45
C LYS A 82 -11.38 -7.93 -3.81
N SER A 83 -10.57 -8.18 -4.86
CA SER A 83 -10.27 -9.52 -5.36
C SER A 83 -9.40 -10.33 -4.40
N ILE A 84 -8.37 -9.71 -3.81
CA ILE A 84 -7.42 -10.39 -2.91
C ILE A 84 -7.99 -10.63 -1.51
N ASN A 85 -9.07 -9.92 -1.15
CA ASN A 85 -9.64 -9.99 0.19
C ASN A 85 -10.10 -11.41 0.57
N SER A 86 -9.76 -11.82 1.78
CA SER A 86 -10.22 -13.08 2.36
C SER A 86 -10.25 -13.01 3.89
N SER A 87 -11.04 -13.88 4.52
CA SER A 87 -11.17 -13.93 5.99
C SER A 87 -9.87 -14.28 6.74
N LYS A 88 -8.82 -14.69 6.04
CA LYS A 88 -7.51 -14.99 6.62
C LYS A 88 -6.56 -13.81 6.63
N LYS A 89 -6.90 -12.72 5.94
CA LYS A 89 -6.02 -11.58 5.73
C LYS A 89 -6.58 -10.33 6.39
N GLU A 90 -5.76 -9.62 7.15
CA GLU A 90 -6.02 -8.24 7.53
C GLU A 90 -5.52 -7.32 6.42
N MET A 91 -6.44 -6.56 5.82
CA MET A 91 -6.16 -5.74 4.63
C MET A 91 -5.86 -4.30 5.03
N TYR A 92 -4.73 -3.78 4.54
CA TYR A 92 -4.30 -2.40 4.76
C TYR A 92 -3.95 -1.70 3.47
N PHE A 93 -4.20 -0.39 3.44
CA PHE A 93 -3.71 0.50 2.40
C PHE A 93 -2.71 1.50 3.01
N TYR A 94 -1.49 1.52 2.49
CA TYR A 94 -0.46 2.41 2.98
C TYR A 94 -0.42 3.69 2.17
N ARG A 95 -0.81 4.81 2.81
CA ARG A 95 -0.72 6.15 2.26
C ARG A 95 0.62 6.79 2.64
N TRP A 96 1.31 7.36 1.67
CA TRP A 96 2.61 7.97 1.89
C TRP A 96 2.82 9.18 0.97
N PRO A 97 3.74 10.13 1.30
CA PRO A 97 4.03 11.31 0.48
C PRO A 97 4.89 10.91 -0.73
N ASP A 98 4.24 10.44 -1.78
CA ASP A 98 4.80 9.78 -2.96
C ASP A 98 5.58 10.70 -3.93
N GLN A 99 5.70 11.98 -3.62
CA GLN A 99 6.50 12.96 -4.35
C GLN A 99 7.90 13.17 -3.74
N GLY A 100 8.17 12.56 -2.59
CA GLY A 100 9.45 12.61 -1.87
C GLY A 100 10.25 11.33 -1.97
N CYS A 101 11.22 11.19 -1.08
CA CYS A 101 12.00 9.96 -0.95
C CYS A 101 11.24 8.89 -0.16
N PHE A 102 11.47 7.65 -0.53
CA PHE A 102 10.80 6.47 0.03
C PHE A 102 11.35 5.99 1.38
N THR A 103 12.55 6.45 1.78
CA THR A 103 13.30 5.87 2.91
C THR A 103 12.57 6.02 4.24
N GLU A 104 12.16 7.25 4.59
CA GLU A 104 11.41 7.52 5.81
C GLU A 104 10.03 6.83 5.82
N PRO A 105 9.22 6.89 4.75
CA PRO A 105 8.01 6.10 4.64
C PRO A 105 8.23 4.59 4.79
N ALA A 106 9.31 4.03 4.25
CA ALA A 106 9.61 2.61 4.39
C ALA A 106 9.93 2.24 5.85
N GLU A 107 10.68 3.06 6.57
CA GLU A 107 10.98 2.86 7.99
C GLU A 107 9.72 2.97 8.85
N LYS A 108 8.86 3.94 8.54
CA LYS A 108 7.57 4.07 9.21
C LYS A 108 6.70 2.83 8.96
N LEU A 109 6.62 2.33 7.74
CA LEU A 109 5.86 1.13 7.41
C LEU A 109 6.36 -0.09 8.19
N ILE A 110 7.68 -0.30 8.27
CA ILE A 110 8.28 -1.38 9.07
C ILE A 110 7.84 -1.27 10.54
N LYS A 111 7.89 -0.07 11.10
CA LYS A 111 7.50 0.18 12.49
C LYS A 111 6.01 -0.11 12.72
N ASP A 112 5.15 0.40 11.84
CA ASP A 112 3.70 0.23 11.94
C ASP A 112 3.32 -1.26 11.85
N ILE A 113 3.87 -2.02 10.89
CA ILE A 113 3.67 -3.47 10.78
C ILE A 113 4.20 -4.19 12.02
N SER A 114 5.37 -3.83 12.52
CA SER A 114 5.95 -4.47 13.70
C SER A 114 5.08 -4.29 14.94
N ASN A 115 4.45 -3.13 15.12
CA ASN A 115 3.50 -2.88 16.20
C ASN A 115 2.25 -3.78 16.08
N ILE A 116 1.69 -3.90 14.87
CA ILE A 116 0.53 -4.78 14.63
C ILE A 116 0.87 -6.24 14.96
N LEU A 117 2.04 -6.72 14.54
CA LEU A 117 2.49 -8.08 14.83
C LEU A 117 2.70 -8.33 16.33
N LEU A 118 3.11 -7.32 17.09
CA LEU A 118 3.24 -7.41 18.55
C LEU A 118 1.87 -7.47 19.25
N GLU A 119 0.90 -6.73 18.75
CA GLU A 119 -0.46 -6.66 19.30
C GLU A 119 -1.31 -7.89 18.89
N ASN A 120 -0.97 -8.57 17.79
CA ASN A 120 -1.72 -9.68 17.21
C ASN A 120 -0.83 -10.92 17.00
N PRO A 121 -0.61 -11.73 18.04
CA PRO A 121 0.29 -12.89 17.96
C PRO A 121 -0.19 -14.03 17.03
N SER A 122 -1.44 -13.99 16.54
CA SER A 122 -1.97 -14.93 15.55
C SER A 122 -1.41 -14.68 14.15
N LEU A 123 -0.96 -13.46 13.87
CA LEU A 123 -0.38 -13.10 12.59
C LEU A 123 0.99 -13.76 12.41
N ASN A 124 1.13 -14.54 11.37
CA ASN A 124 2.33 -15.35 11.12
C ASN A 124 2.96 -15.09 9.75
N LYS A 125 2.38 -14.18 8.94
CA LYS A 125 2.89 -13.80 7.62
C LYS A 125 2.56 -12.34 7.29
N VAL A 126 3.51 -11.66 6.64
CA VAL A 126 3.32 -10.33 6.07
C VAL A 126 3.38 -10.43 4.55
N ILE A 127 2.39 -9.85 3.87
CA ILE A 127 2.35 -9.74 2.41
C ILE A 127 2.38 -8.25 2.06
N LEU A 128 3.34 -7.84 1.25
CA LEU A 128 3.43 -6.48 0.71
C LEU A 128 3.20 -6.48 -0.78
N ILE A 129 2.35 -5.60 -1.26
CA ILE A 129 2.14 -5.36 -2.70
C ILE A 129 2.52 -3.92 -2.99
N GLY A 130 3.61 -3.72 -3.75
CA GLY A 130 4.08 -2.39 -4.14
C GLY A 130 3.96 -2.18 -5.64
N HIS A 131 3.23 -1.14 -6.07
CA HIS A 131 3.09 -0.78 -7.47
C HIS A 131 3.97 0.42 -7.82
N SER A 132 4.64 0.36 -8.97
CA SER A 132 5.41 1.48 -9.51
C SER A 132 6.42 2.01 -8.48
N TYR A 133 6.36 3.29 -8.08
CA TYR A 133 7.23 3.86 -7.05
C TYR A 133 6.98 3.25 -5.65
N GLY A 134 5.76 2.76 -5.38
CA GLY A 134 5.49 1.95 -4.19
C GLY A 134 6.31 0.66 -4.13
N GLY A 135 6.66 0.08 -5.27
CA GLY A 135 7.57 -1.06 -5.33
C GLY A 135 9.01 -0.72 -4.90
N ILE A 136 9.49 0.49 -5.18
CA ILE A 136 10.77 0.99 -4.64
C ILE A 136 10.72 1.06 -3.11
N LEU A 137 9.62 1.61 -2.55
CA LEU A 137 9.41 1.68 -1.10
C LEU A 137 9.42 0.28 -0.48
N VAL A 138 8.63 -0.65 -1.04
CA VAL A 138 8.54 -2.03 -0.53
C VAL A 138 9.87 -2.77 -0.66
N SER A 139 10.65 -2.48 -1.71
CA SER A 139 12.01 -3.03 -1.86
C SER A 139 12.93 -2.57 -0.73
N ASP A 140 12.79 -1.35 -0.25
CA ASP A 140 13.57 -0.84 0.88
C ASP A 140 13.10 -1.45 2.22
N VAL A 141 11.79 -1.66 2.39
CA VAL A 141 11.25 -2.46 3.51
C VAL A 141 11.90 -3.83 3.53
N LEU A 142 11.90 -4.54 2.40
CA LEU A 142 12.46 -5.89 2.29
C LEU A 142 13.96 -5.93 2.66
N LYS A 143 14.73 -4.95 2.22
CA LYS A 143 16.16 -4.79 2.58
C LYS A 143 16.37 -4.63 4.08
N LYS A 144 15.48 -3.88 4.76
CA LYS A 144 15.58 -3.53 6.18
C LYS A 144 14.84 -4.51 7.09
N TRP A 145 14.06 -5.43 6.53
CA TRP A 145 13.28 -6.39 7.31
C TRP A 145 14.15 -7.27 8.20
N THR A 146 13.89 -7.24 9.50
CA THR A 146 14.63 -8.02 10.52
C THR A 146 13.71 -8.83 11.43
N ASN A 147 12.36 -8.70 11.24
CA ASN A 147 11.41 -9.48 12.01
C ASN A 147 11.53 -10.97 11.66
N LYS A 148 11.22 -11.85 12.62
CA LYS A 148 11.20 -13.31 12.42
C LYS A 148 10.02 -13.79 11.60
N ILE A 149 8.93 -13.01 11.58
CA ILE A 149 7.75 -13.30 10.76
C ILE A 149 8.14 -13.21 9.29
N PRO A 150 7.82 -14.24 8.46
CA PRO A 150 8.12 -14.22 7.04
C PRO A 150 7.42 -13.07 6.32
N ILE A 151 8.14 -12.49 5.36
CA ILE A 151 7.58 -11.43 4.51
C ILE A 151 7.62 -11.89 3.05
N GLU A 152 6.47 -11.82 2.40
CA GLU A 152 6.27 -12.02 0.97
C GLU A 152 6.01 -10.68 0.30
N THR A 153 6.71 -10.42 -0.79
CA THR A 153 6.70 -9.10 -1.42
C THR A 153 6.41 -9.24 -2.90
N HIS A 154 5.32 -8.63 -3.36
CA HIS A 154 4.95 -8.53 -4.78
C HIS A 154 5.25 -7.12 -5.27
N ILE A 155 6.21 -7.00 -6.16
CA ILE A 155 6.59 -5.72 -6.76
C ILE A 155 6.12 -5.69 -8.21
N ILE A 156 5.20 -4.77 -8.51
CA ILE A 156 4.46 -4.72 -9.76
C ILE A 156 4.84 -3.47 -10.55
N ALA A 157 5.24 -3.63 -11.81
CA ALA A 157 5.55 -2.53 -12.72
C ALA A 157 6.43 -1.44 -12.07
N SER A 158 7.51 -1.85 -11.41
CA SER A 158 8.35 -0.95 -10.61
C SER A 158 9.72 -0.73 -11.23
N PRO A 159 10.27 0.50 -11.14
CA PRO A 159 11.59 0.83 -11.69
C PRO A 159 12.73 0.36 -10.77
N LEU A 160 12.80 -0.93 -10.45
CA LEU A 160 13.76 -1.50 -9.48
C LEU A 160 15.22 -1.35 -9.88
N ALA A 161 15.54 -1.17 -11.16
CA ALA A 161 16.89 -0.79 -11.58
C ALA A 161 17.30 0.59 -11.09
N GLY A 162 16.31 1.40 -10.69
CA GLY A 162 16.52 2.77 -10.24
C GLY A 162 16.71 3.76 -11.38
N SER A 163 16.97 4.99 -11.01
CA SER A 163 17.34 6.07 -11.92
C SER A 163 18.42 6.91 -11.29
N LYS A 164 19.15 7.70 -12.11
CA LYS A 164 20.13 8.66 -11.57
C LYS A 164 19.51 9.62 -10.54
N LEU A 165 18.27 10.03 -10.77
CA LEU A 165 17.55 10.89 -9.84
C LEU A 165 17.35 10.19 -8.48
N LEU A 166 16.80 8.97 -8.46
CA LEU A 166 16.58 8.20 -7.22
C LEU A 166 17.89 7.93 -6.46
N VAL A 167 18.95 7.60 -7.18
CA VAL A 167 20.28 7.38 -6.58
C VAL A 167 20.79 8.66 -5.93
N ASN A 168 20.76 9.78 -6.67
CA ASN A 168 21.40 11.01 -6.22
C ASN A 168 20.58 11.76 -5.15
N THR A 169 19.24 11.67 -5.20
CA THR A 169 18.38 12.45 -4.28
C THR A 169 17.89 11.63 -3.09
N CYS A 170 17.70 10.32 -3.28
CA CYS A 170 17.12 9.44 -2.26
C CYS A 170 18.06 8.31 -1.81
N ASN A 171 19.31 8.32 -2.23
CA ASN A 171 20.30 7.28 -1.92
C ASN A 171 19.82 5.86 -2.25
N TYR A 172 19.02 5.74 -3.32
CA TYR A 172 18.49 4.44 -3.72
C TYR A 172 19.63 3.50 -4.13
N SER A 173 19.58 2.30 -3.60
CA SER A 173 20.41 1.19 -4.08
C SER A 173 19.56 -0.06 -4.26
N PRO A 174 19.56 -0.68 -5.44
CA PRO A 174 18.79 -1.88 -5.70
C PRO A 174 19.14 -3.04 -4.76
N ILE A 175 18.16 -3.91 -4.50
CA ILE A 175 18.42 -5.21 -3.85
C ILE A 175 19.28 -6.05 -4.78
N LYS A 176 20.30 -6.72 -4.25
CA LYS A 176 21.14 -7.66 -5.01
C LYS A 176 20.76 -9.11 -4.76
N LYS A 177 20.28 -9.40 -3.56
CA LYS A 177 19.92 -10.75 -3.11
C LYS A 177 18.86 -10.66 -2.01
N ILE A 178 17.88 -11.56 -2.04
CA ILE A 178 16.90 -11.69 -0.96
C ILE A 178 17.51 -12.39 0.26
N LYS A 179 16.92 -12.11 1.44
CA LYS A 179 17.35 -12.71 2.72
C LYS A 179 16.56 -14.01 3.00
N ALA A 180 17.01 -14.77 3.97
CA ALA A 180 16.21 -15.84 4.54
C ALA A 180 14.89 -15.28 5.12
N ASN A 181 13.83 -16.09 5.12
CA ASN A 181 12.47 -15.71 5.53
C ASN A 181 11.86 -14.54 4.73
N THR A 182 12.38 -14.26 3.53
CA THR A 182 11.82 -13.27 2.63
C THR A 182 11.57 -13.91 1.26
N ALA A 183 10.47 -13.50 0.61
CA ALA A 183 10.18 -13.85 -0.77
C ALA A 183 9.96 -12.57 -1.58
N LEU A 184 10.43 -12.57 -2.83
CA LEU A 184 10.26 -11.45 -3.75
C LEU A 184 9.76 -11.97 -5.10
N PHE A 185 8.61 -11.48 -5.51
CA PHE A 185 8.00 -11.70 -6.80
C PHE A 185 8.01 -10.38 -7.58
N GLU A 186 8.69 -10.38 -8.73
CA GLU A 186 8.77 -9.25 -9.63
C GLU A 186 7.81 -9.47 -10.80
N TRP A 187 6.79 -8.60 -10.89
CA TRP A 187 5.77 -8.63 -11.93
C TRP A 187 6.04 -7.49 -12.90
N ARG A 188 6.69 -7.81 -14.03
CA ARG A 188 7.17 -6.84 -14.99
C ARG A 188 6.19 -6.69 -16.16
N THR A 189 5.72 -5.49 -16.40
CA THR A 189 4.93 -5.18 -17.60
C THR A 189 5.78 -5.28 -18.86
N GLN A 190 5.14 -5.50 -20.00
CA GLN A 190 5.79 -5.35 -21.30
C GLN A 190 6.25 -3.89 -21.46
N HIS A 191 7.55 -3.66 -21.61
CA HIS A 191 8.14 -2.31 -21.65
C HIS A 191 7.43 -1.38 -22.63
N GLN A 192 7.17 -1.85 -23.85
CA GLN A 192 6.55 -1.07 -24.92
C GLN A 192 5.07 -0.74 -24.64
N LEU A 193 4.41 -1.48 -23.80
CA LEU A 193 3.00 -1.30 -23.43
C LEU A 193 2.81 -0.48 -22.15
N ASP A 194 3.88 -0.35 -21.36
CA ASP A 194 3.86 0.38 -20.10
C ASP A 194 3.95 1.90 -20.32
N SER A 195 2.89 2.61 -19.99
CA SER A 195 2.80 4.07 -20.22
C SER A 195 3.83 4.87 -19.42
N ALA A 196 4.28 4.33 -18.29
CA ALA A 196 5.28 5.00 -17.44
C ALA A 196 6.72 4.77 -17.94
N PHE A 197 6.99 3.63 -18.62
CA PHE A 197 8.36 3.22 -18.91
C PHE A 197 8.70 3.13 -20.40
N LYS A 198 7.72 3.04 -21.32
CA LYS A 198 7.95 2.83 -22.76
C LYS A 198 8.91 3.81 -23.44
N ASN A 199 9.06 5.00 -22.87
CA ASN A 199 9.95 6.03 -23.36
C ASN A 199 11.28 6.13 -22.60
N THR A 200 11.55 5.19 -21.68
CA THR A 200 12.80 5.13 -20.92
C THR A 200 13.75 4.10 -21.53
N SER A 201 15.05 4.35 -21.46
CA SER A 201 16.06 3.40 -21.91
C SER A 201 17.29 3.51 -20.97
N PRO A 202 17.75 2.39 -20.43
CA PRO A 202 17.20 1.03 -20.48
C PRO A 202 15.86 0.88 -19.77
N ASN A 203 15.19 -0.28 -19.91
CA ASN A 203 13.96 -0.60 -19.19
C ASN A 203 14.23 -0.57 -17.66
N PRO A 204 13.58 0.31 -16.89
CA PRO A 204 13.89 0.47 -15.47
C PRO A 204 13.39 -0.69 -14.59
N GLN A 205 12.59 -1.59 -15.15
CA GLN A 205 12.16 -2.81 -14.45
C GLN A 205 13.23 -3.92 -14.48
N GLU A 206 14.17 -3.84 -15.45
CA GLU A 206 15.14 -4.90 -15.68
C GLU A 206 16.33 -4.82 -14.71
N ILE A 207 16.29 -5.72 -13.76
CA ILE A 207 17.37 -5.93 -12.78
C ILE A 207 17.47 -7.43 -12.46
N SER A 208 18.65 -7.89 -12.07
CA SER A 208 18.86 -9.24 -11.55
C SER A 208 18.98 -9.21 -10.04
N ILE A 209 18.06 -9.89 -9.36
CA ILE A 209 18.05 -10.04 -7.90
C ILE A 209 18.14 -11.53 -7.57
N ILE A 210 19.21 -11.94 -6.91
CA ILE A 210 19.42 -13.36 -6.58
C ILE A 210 18.33 -13.84 -5.63
N GLY A 211 17.59 -14.84 -6.07
CA GLY A 211 16.51 -15.50 -5.31
C GLY A 211 15.11 -14.89 -5.52
N SER A 212 14.96 -13.83 -6.32
CA SER A 212 13.63 -13.37 -6.72
C SER A 212 13.01 -14.27 -7.81
N SER A 213 11.69 -14.28 -7.85
CA SER A 213 10.91 -14.87 -8.95
C SER A 213 10.47 -13.75 -9.89
N ILE A 214 10.70 -13.90 -11.20
CA ILE A 214 10.37 -12.90 -12.20
C ILE A 214 9.28 -13.45 -13.11
N THR A 215 8.20 -12.68 -13.27
CA THR A 215 7.15 -12.94 -14.27
C THR A 215 7.00 -11.70 -15.14
N VAL A 216 7.13 -11.89 -16.45
CA VAL A 216 6.79 -10.87 -17.45
C VAL A 216 5.31 -11.05 -17.78
N LEU A 217 4.54 -9.99 -17.57
CA LEU A 217 3.09 -10.00 -17.77
C LEU A 217 2.75 -10.13 -19.26
N PRO A 218 1.59 -10.72 -19.62
CA PRO A 218 1.13 -10.76 -21.01
C PRO A 218 0.87 -9.35 -21.55
N ASP A 219 0.69 -9.25 -22.84
CA ASP A 219 0.38 -7.98 -23.52
C ASP A 219 -1.09 -7.56 -23.39
N THR A 220 -1.97 -8.51 -23.05
CA THR A 220 -3.41 -8.28 -22.90
C THR A 220 -3.96 -8.92 -21.63
N TYR A 221 -5.01 -8.29 -21.08
CA TYR A 221 -5.77 -8.79 -19.93
C TYR A 221 -7.24 -8.44 -20.09
N LYS A 222 -8.14 -9.43 -19.98
CA LYS A 222 -9.60 -9.26 -20.18
C LYS A 222 -9.95 -8.48 -21.45
N GLY A 223 -9.24 -8.81 -22.55
CA GLY A 223 -9.45 -8.19 -23.85
C GLY A 223 -8.88 -6.79 -24.06
N ASN A 224 -8.21 -6.23 -23.05
CA ASN A 224 -7.59 -4.91 -23.12
C ASN A 224 -6.07 -5.01 -23.04
N ARG A 225 -5.38 -3.98 -23.55
CA ARG A 225 -3.93 -3.85 -23.41
C ARG A 225 -3.53 -3.81 -21.94
N LEU A 226 -2.68 -4.74 -21.52
CA LEU A 226 -2.14 -4.75 -20.17
C LEU A 226 -0.99 -3.75 -20.03
N GLY A 227 -1.30 -2.60 -19.46
CA GLY A 227 -0.35 -1.52 -19.22
C GLY A 227 -0.06 -1.32 -17.74
N HIS A 228 0.52 -0.18 -17.42
CA HIS A 228 1.06 0.14 -16.08
C HIS A 228 0.08 -0.14 -14.93
N ASN A 229 -1.09 0.49 -14.91
CA ASN A 229 -2.03 0.37 -13.80
C ASN A 229 -2.83 -0.95 -13.81
N TRP A 230 -3.13 -1.49 -15.00
CA TRP A 230 -3.85 -2.76 -15.13
C TRP A 230 -3.04 -3.97 -14.64
N SER A 231 -1.72 -3.81 -14.53
CA SER A 231 -0.82 -4.84 -14.00
C SER A 231 -1.20 -5.28 -12.59
N ILE A 232 -1.72 -4.35 -11.74
CA ILE A 232 -2.13 -4.67 -10.37
C ILE A 232 -3.31 -5.65 -10.39
N SER A 233 -4.31 -5.39 -11.24
CA SER A 233 -5.49 -6.25 -11.37
C SER A 233 -5.15 -7.64 -11.90
N TRP A 234 -4.23 -7.72 -12.86
CA TRP A 234 -3.75 -9.00 -13.37
C TRP A 234 -3.04 -9.82 -12.29
N VAL A 235 -2.15 -9.18 -11.52
CA VAL A 235 -1.45 -9.84 -10.42
C VAL A 235 -2.40 -10.25 -9.31
N ALA A 236 -3.44 -9.46 -9.04
CA ALA A 236 -4.46 -9.81 -8.06
C ALA A 236 -5.19 -11.12 -8.41
N ASP A 237 -5.50 -11.33 -9.70
CA ASP A 237 -6.15 -12.55 -10.17
C ASP A 237 -5.19 -13.77 -10.20
N GLU A 238 -3.94 -13.58 -10.60
CA GLU A 238 -3.04 -14.70 -10.90
C GLU A 238 -2.17 -15.15 -9.71
N ALA A 239 -1.94 -14.26 -8.74
CA ALA A 239 -1.04 -14.53 -7.63
C ALA A 239 -1.77 -14.83 -6.31
N PHE A 240 -3.08 -14.53 -6.22
CA PHE A 240 -3.84 -14.60 -4.97
C PHE A 240 -5.12 -15.42 -5.05
N ASP A 241 -5.42 -16.05 -6.20
CA ASP A 241 -6.52 -17.01 -6.40
C ASP A 241 -6.28 -18.35 -5.68
#